data_058106c27fdaa9596c7f0ec050abc054
#
_entry.id   058106c27fdaa9596c7f0ec050abc054
#
_cell.length_a   1.000
_cell.length_b   1.000
_cell.length_c   1.000
_cell.angle_alpha   90.00
_cell.angle_beta   90.00
_cell.angle_gamma   90.00
#
_symmetry.space_group_name_H-M   'P 1'
#
loop_
_entity.id
_entity.type
_entity.pdbx_description
1 polymer ?
#
loop_
_entity_poly.entity_id
_entity_poly.type
_entity_poly.pdbx_seq_one_letter_code
_entity_poly.pdbx_strand_id
1 'polypeptide(L)'
;MHFLGFTIVQILWTLTFAALLVLLVVLLGRDRARRFPWFTASMVLTAVRLLSSRMLYGRMAPITMSSIFLTLAFVEALVCLLVAVEIARRAFSGASQRSWIVGTLAVLAVGAGVLATWGPWPAWKTISTDSELAVLRLVQLVAQKTSLLSDVILIELGLLVVLFGRRFKAGWRSHTQRIVIGLSTASIAQLASRGIWQAIAMHAAPQTQAEYERVLGIQEKLYNATSVTFVAVLLWWIVSLWINEPGTEIPAAVPSAKPVDVAPLHEEK
;
A
#
# COMPACT_ATOMS: atom_id res chain seq x y z
N MET A 1 14.28 -18.16 -17.76
CA MET A 1 15.48 -17.36 -18.13
C MET A 1 16.34 -17.22 -16.88
N HIS A 2 17.57 -17.76 -16.91
CA HIS A 2 18.54 -17.59 -15.83
C HIS A 2 19.50 -16.46 -16.20
N PHE A 3 19.49 -15.38 -15.46
CA PHE A 3 20.46 -14.30 -15.58
C PHE A 3 21.48 -14.51 -14.44
N LEU A 4 22.73 -14.81 -14.77
CA LEU A 4 23.82 -15.02 -13.79
C LEU A 4 23.51 -16.08 -12.70
N GLY A 5 22.74 -17.14 -13.02
CA GLY A 5 22.39 -18.18 -12.04
C GLY A 5 21.23 -17.82 -11.08
N PHE A 6 20.64 -16.61 -11.20
CA PHE A 6 19.46 -16.20 -10.41
C PHE A 6 18.18 -16.31 -11.23
N THR A 7 17.09 -16.72 -10.58
CA THR A 7 15.76 -16.67 -11.18
C THR A 7 15.23 -15.23 -11.17
N ILE A 8 14.34 -14.89 -12.13
CA ILE A 8 13.69 -13.59 -12.19
C ILE A 8 13.01 -13.24 -10.86
N VAL A 9 12.38 -14.23 -10.22
CA VAL A 9 11.72 -14.06 -8.92
C VAL A 9 12.71 -13.65 -7.84
N GLN A 10 13.91 -14.21 -7.80
CA GLN A 10 14.95 -13.85 -6.83
C GLN A 10 15.46 -12.43 -7.06
N ILE A 11 15.65 -12.04 -8.31
CA ILE A 11 16.08 -10.67 -8.65
C ILE A 11 15.01 -9.67 -8.23
N LEU A 12 13.74 -9.90 -8.58
CA LEU A 12 12.63 -9.01 -8.20
C LEU A 12 12.45 -8.93 -6.69
N TRP A 13 12.59 -10.05 -5.99
CA TRP A 13 12.55 -10.07 -4.53
C TRP A 13 13.64 -9.17 -3.92
N THR A 14 14.88 -9.34 -4.37
CA THR A 14 16.04 -8.56 -3.88
C THR A 14 15.86 -7.07 -4.17
N LEU A 15 15.44 -6.71 -5.40
CA LEU A 15 15.18 -5.33 -5.78
C LEU A 15 14.06 -4.71 -4.95
N THR A 16 12.96 -5.44 -4.73
CA THR A 16 11.85 -4.97 -3.90
C THR A 16 12.30 -4.71 -2.47
N PHE A 17 13.04 -5.65 -1.88
CA PHE A 17 13.53 -5.52 -0.50
C PHE A 17 14.53 -4.36 -0.37
N ALA A 18 15.48 -4.23 -1.29
CA ALA A 18 16.43 -3.12 -1.30
C ALA A 18 15.70 -1.77 -1.46
N ALA A 19 14.75 -1.67 -2.39
CA ALA A 19 13.97 -0.45 -2.61
C ALA A 19 13.14 -0.08 -1.38
N LEU A 20 12.54 -1.06 -0.68
CA LEU A 20 11.82 -0.82 0.58
C LEU A 20 12.75 -0.26 1.67
N LEU A 21 13.95 -0.83 1.83
CA LEU A 21 14.93 -0.31 2.80
C LEU A 21 15.35 1.13 2.47
N VAL A 22 15.64 1.43 1.21
CA VAL A 22 15.97 2.80 0.78
C VAL A 22 14.79 3.73 1.03
N LEU A 23 13.56 3.33 0.72
CA LEU A 23 12.37 4.12 1.00
C LEU A 23 12.22 4.42 2.51
N LEU A 24 12.43 3.42 3.37
CA LEU A 24 12.39 3.60 4.83
C LEU A 24 13.47 4.58 5.31
N VAL A 25 14.71 4.50 4.76
CA VAL A 25 15.76 5.49 5.04
C VAL A 25 15.32 6.90 4.63
N VAL A 26 14.68 7.06 3.46
CA VAL A 26 14.16 8.35 3.00
C VAL A 26 13.07 8.87 3.93
N LEU A 27 12.12 8.00 4.34
CA LEU A 27 11.02 8.37 5.24
C LEU A 27 11.55 8.83 6.62
N LEU A 28 12.52 8.12 7.17
CA LEU A 28 13.11 8.44 8.47
C LEU A 28 14.05 9.67 8.37
N GLY A 29 14.93 9.71 7.37
CA GLY A 29 15.94 10.76 7.22
C GLY A 29 15.35 12.13 6.84
N ARG A 30 14.15 12.16 6.25
CA ARG A 30 13.44 13.39 5.88
C ARG A 30 12.27 13.74 6.82
N ASP A 31 12.19 13.10 7.98
CA ASP A 31 11.13 13.31 8.99
C ASP A 31 9.71 13.05 8.45
N ARG A 32 9.61 12.29 7.32
CA ARG A 32 8.34 11.95 6.69
C ARG A 32 7.58 10.87 7.47
N ALA A 33 8.31 10.04 8.23
CA ALA A 33 7.72 9.01 9.09
C ALA A 33 6.77 9.61 10.14
N ARG A 34 7.10 10.77 10.73
CA ARG A 34 6.21 11.49 11.64
C ARG A 34 4.99 12.09 10.93
N ARG A 35 5.19 12.50 9.68
CA ARG A 35 4.11 13.07 8.87
C ARG A 35 3.19 11.99 8.32
N PHE A 36 3.68 10.78 7.99
CA PHE A 36 2.93 9.67 7.42
C PHE A 36 3.19 8.38 8.22
N PRO A 37 2.73 8.29 9.49
CA PRO A 37 3.06 7.18 10.37
C PRO A 37 2.46 5.85 9.89
N TRP A 38 1.23 5.82 9.41
CA TRP A 38 0.59 4.60 8.93
C TRP A 38 1.18 4.12 7.61
N PHE A 39 1.49 5.05 6.70
CA PHE A 39 2.22 4.71 5.47
C PHE A 39 3.60 4.12 5.79
N THR A 40 4.33 4.70 6.72
CA THR A 40 5.63 4.16 7.15
C THR A 40 5.48 2.78 7.79
N ALA A 41 4.48 2.60 8.67
CA ALA A 41 4.17 1.31 9.29
C ALA A 41 3.82 0.24 8.23
N SER A 42 3.05 0.60 7.19
CA SER A 42 2.75 -0.29 6.07
C SER A 42 4.02 -0.74 5.35
N MET A 43 4.95 0.17 5.05
CA MET A 43 6.22 -0.18 4.38
C MET A 43 7.10 -1.08 5.26
N VAL A 44 7.17 -0.82 6.57
CA VAL A 44 7.87 -1.69 7.53
C VAL A 44 7.25 -3.08 7.55
N LEU A 45 5.93 -3.18 7.63
CA LEU A 45 5.23 -4.46 7.67
C LEU A 45 5.44 -5.25 6.37
N THR A 46 5.40 -4.59 5.22
CA THR A 46 5.70 -5.22 3.92
C THR A 46 7.14 -5.73 3.88
N ALA A 47 8.12 -4.96 4.38
CA ALA A 47 9.51 -5.40 4.46
C ALA A 47 9.68 -6.62 5.40
N VAL A 48 9.03 -6.60 6.57
CA VAL A 48 9.03 -7.73 7.52
C VAL A 48 8.40 -8.97 6.89
N ARG A 49 7.25 -8.85 6.23
CA ARG A 49 6.60 -9.96 5.53
C ARG A 49 7.50 -10.54 4.44
N LEU A 50 8.14 -9.68 3.65
CA LEU A 50 9.03 -10.10 2.57
C LEU A 50 10.26 -10.84 3.13
N LEU A 51 10.87 -10.34 4.20
CA LEU A 51 11.99 -10.98 4.87
C LEU A 51 11.59 -12.33 5.50
N SER A 52 10.46 -12.33 6.22
CA SER A 52 9.91 -13.53 6.86
C SER A 52 9.65 -14.64 5.85
N SER A 53 9.13 -14.29 4.66
CA SER A 53 8.88 -15.27 3.58
C SER A 53 10.15 -16.02 3.18
N ARG A 54 11.28 -15.34 3.16
CA ARG A 54 12.56 -15.95 2.79
C ARG A 54 13.20 -16.74 3.93
N MET A 55 13.09 -16.21 5.17
CA MET A 55 13.74 -16.84 6.33
C MET A 55 13.02 -18.09 6.82
N LEU A 56 11.69 -18.12 6.72
CA LEU A 56 10.86 -19.21 7.23
C LEU A 56 10.65 -20.32 6.19
N TYR A 57 10.90 -20.05 4.92
CA TYR A 57 10.73 -21.04 3.85
C TYR A 57 11.59 -22.28 4.10
N GLY A 58 10.95 -23.46 4.12
CA GLY A 58 11.59 -24.75 4.34
C GLY A 58 12.02 -25.05 5.78
N ARG A 59 11.77 -24.13 6.76
CA ARG A 59 12.14 -24.32 8.17
C ARG A 59 10.96 -24.67 9.08
N MET A 60 9.74 -24.50 8.62
CA MET A 60 8.51 -24.72 9.39
C MET A 60 7.56 -25.65 8.68
N ALA A 61 6.63 -26.25 9.44
CA ALA A 61 5.54 -27.03 8.88
C ALA A 61 4.66 -26.15 7.95
N PRO A 62 4.17 -26.68 6.81
CA PRO A 62 3.41 -25.90 5.83
C PRO A 62 2.18 -25.20 6.42
N ILE A 63 1.47 -25.84 7.35
CA ILE A 63 0.28 -25.29 8.01
C ILE A 63 0.64 -24.06 8.87
N THR A 64 1.68 -24.18 9.71
CA THR A 64 2.15 -23.08 10.56
C THR A 64 2.62 -21.91 9.72
N MET A 65 3.37 -22.19 8.65
CA MET A 65 3.83 -21.17 7.70
C MET A 65 2.65 -20.44 7.06
N SER A 66 1.64 -21.17 6.58
CA SER A 66 0.42 -20.58 5.99
C SER A 66 -0.32 -19.69 7.00
N SER A 67 -0.47 -20.13 8.25
CA SER A 67 -1.13 -19.35 9.29
C SER A 67 -0.42 -18.02 9.57
N ILE A 68 0.92 -18.04 9.67
CA ILE A 68 1.73 -16.83 9.88
C ILE A 68 1.54 -15.87 8.71
N PHE A 69 1.65 -16.34 7.45
CA PHE A 69 1.52 -15.48 6.29
C PHE A 69 0.11 -14.92 6.10
N LEU A 70 -0.93 -15.70 6.40
CA LEU A 70 -2.31 -15.21 6.37
C LEU A 70 -2.56 -14.16 7.43
N THR A 71 -2.03 -14.35 8.64
CA THR A 71 -2.14 -13.35 9.71
C THR A 71 -1.41 -12.06 9.33
N LEU A 72 -0.18 -12.16 8.81
CA LEU A 72 0.56 -10.99 8.34
C LEU A 72 -0.17 -10.28 7.19
N ALA A 73 -0.74 -11.03 6.23
CA ALA A 73 -1.51 -10.45 5.13
C ALA A 73 -2.77 -9.73 5.63
N PHE A 74 -3.45 -10.28 6.63
CA PHE A 74 -4.60 -9.64 7.25
C PHE A 74 -4.22 -8.35 7.97
N VAL A 75 -3.15 -8.38 8.79
CA VAL A 75 -2.63 -7.18 9.47
C VAL A 75 -2.19 -6.12 8.45
N GLU A 76 -1.51 -6.52 7.38
CA GLU A 76 -1.12 -5.61 6.29
C GLU A 76 -2.34 -4.93 5.64
N ALA A 77 -3.40 -5.68 5.37
CA ALA A 77 -4.63 -5.12 4.81
C ALA A 77 -5.30 -4.13 5.77
N LEU A 78 -5.32 -4.42 7.08
CA LEU A 78 -5.81 -3.47 8.09
C LEU A 78 -4.96 -2.19 8.14
N VAL A 79 -3.64 -2.32 8.12
CA VAL A 79 -2.74 -1.17 8.10
C VAL A 79 -2.93 -0.36 6.82
N CYS A 80 -3.15 -0.98 5.67
CA CYS A 80 -3.49 -0.29 4.42
C CYS A 80 -4.79 0.51 4.52
N LEU A 81 -5.82 0.01 5.21
CA LEU A 81 -7.03 0.78 5.50
C LEU A 81 -6.74 2.01 6.38
N LEU A 82 -5.85 1.88 7.38
CA LEU A 82 -5.41 3.01 8.20
C LEU A 82 -4.63 4.04 7.37
N VAL A 83 -3.79 3.58 6.41
CA VAL A 83 -3.14 4.45 5.43
C VAL A 83 -4.17 5.20 4.61
N ALA A 84 -5.21 4.53 4.11
CA ALA A 84 -6.27 5.17 3.35
C ALA A 84 -6.97 6.28 4.17
N VAL A 85 -7.28 6.02 5.45
CA VAL A 85 -7.85 7.01 6.37
C VAL A 85 -6.89 8.18 6.62
N GLU A 86 -5.60 7.90 6.85
CA GLU A 86 -4.57 8.92 7.04
C GLU A 86 -4.49 9.87 5.84
N ILE A 87 -4.42 9.30 4.65
CA ILE A 87 -4.33 10.04 3.39
C ILE A 87 -5.61 10.83 3.14
N ALA A 88 -6.78 10.19 3.30
CA ALA A 88 -8.07 10.85 3.11
C ALA A 88 -8.23 12.08 4.02
N ARG A 89 -7.88 11.96 5.30
CA ARG A 89 -7.90 13.08 6.26
C ARG A 89 -7.00 14.23 5.82
N ARG A 90 -5.82 13.93 5.26
CA ARG A 90 -4.88 14.96 4.79
C ARG A 90 -5.32 15.59 3.47
N ALA A 91 -5.74 14.76 2.51
CA ALA A 91 -6.16 15.21 1.20
C ALA A 91 -7.41 16.10 1.24
N PHE A 92 -8.34 15.80 2.16
CA PHE A 92 -9.62 16.48 2.27
C PHE A 92 -9.77 17.28 3.57
N SER A 93 -8.65 17.75 4.16
CA SER A 93 -8.65 18.55 5.40
C SER A 93 -9.45 19.85 5.30
N GLY A 94 -9.68 20.38 4.09
CA GLY A 94 -10.51 21.57 3.85
C GLY A 94 -11.97 21.27 3.50
N ALA A 95 -12.39 19.99 3.50
CA ALA A 95 -13.77 19.61 3.17
C ALA A 95 -14.72 19.88 4.35
N SER A 96 -15.96 20.27 4.02
CA SER A 96 -17.00 20.38 5.06
C SER A 96 -17.31 19.00 5.65
N GLN A 97 -17.76 18.95 6.91
CA GLN A 97 -18.12 17.70 7.59
C GLN A 97 -19.17 16.90 6.79
N ARG A 98 -20.14 17.59 6.17
CA ARG A 98 -21.15 16.93 5.32
C ARG A 98 -20.53 16.26 4.09
N SER A 99 -19.63 16.97 3.40
CA SER A 99 -18.93 16.41 2.24
C SER A 99 -18.05 15.23 2.62
N TRP A 100 -17.42 15.27 3.79
CA TRP A 100 -16.63 14.18 4.32
C TRP A 100 -17.48 12.92 4.57
N ILE A 101 -18.61 13.08 5.26
CA ILE A 101 -19.53 11.95 5.54
C ILE A 101 -20.04 11.33 4.25
N VAL A 102 -20.54 12.15 3.32
CA VAL A 102 -21.07 11.68 2.03
C VAL A 102 -19.99 10.96 1.23
N GLY A 103 -18.77 11.53 1.14
CA GLY A 103 -17.66 10.92 0.44
C GLY A 103 -17.25 9.58 1.05
N THR A 104 -17.15 9.49 2.37
CA THR A 104 -16.84 8.25 3.08
C THR A 104 -17.89 7.17 2.85
N LEU A 105 -19.18 7.54 2.94
CA LEU A 105 -20.28 6.59 2.69
C LEU A 105 -20.29 6.10 1.24
N ALA A 106 -20.01 6.98 0.27
CA ALA A 106 -19.92 6.60 -1.14
C ALA A 106 -18.78 5.59 -1.38
N VAL A 107 -17.57 5.85 -0.85
CA VAL A 107 -16.43 4.94 -0.94
C VAL A 107 -16.75 3.59 -0.29
N LEU A 108 -17.32 3.60 0.91
CA LEU A 108 -17.70 2.36 1.60
C LEU A 108 -18.79 1.59 0.84
N ALA A 109 -19.77 2.28 0.24
CA ALA A 109 -20.83 1.64 -0.53
C ALA A 109 -20.30 0.95 -1.80
N VAL A 110 -19.39 1.60 -2.54
CA VAL A 110 -18.75 1.00 -3.72
C VAL A 110 -17.86 -0.17 -3.30
N GLY A 111 -17.03 0.01 -2.27
CA GLY A 111 -16.19 -1.06 -1.73
C GLY A 111 -17.00 -2.28 -1.27
N ALA A 112 -18.12 -2.06 -0.57
CA ALA A 112 -19.05 -3.12 -0.16
C ALA A 112 -19.71 -3.81 -1.38
N GLY A 113 -20.11 -3.04 -2.39
CA GLY A 113 -20.66 -3.57 -3.63
C GLY A 113 -19.68 -4.48 -4.37
N VAL A 114 -18.44 -4.04 -4.53
CA VAL A 114 -17.36 -4.86 -5.12
C VAL A 114 -17.12 -6.10 -4.27
N LEU A 115 -17.03 -5.95 -2.95
CA LEU A 115 -16.80 -7.08 -2.03
C LEU A 115 -17.90 -8.14 -2.14
N ALA A 116 -19.16 -7.71 -2.28
CA ALA A 116 -20.32 -8.62 -2.39
C ALA A 116 -20.33 -9.39 -3.73
N THR A 117 -19.94 -8.74 -4.82
CA THR A 117 -20.01 -9.30 -6.17
C THR A 117 -18.75 -10.00 -6.62
N TRP A 118 -17.58 -9.65 -6.06
CA TRP A 118 -16.29 -10.18 -6.50
C TRP A 118 -15.94 -11.50 -5.82
N GLY A 119 -15.91 -12.55 -6.63
CA GLY A 119 -15.48 -13.89 -6.24
C GLY A 119 -16.52 -14.68 -5.42
N PRO A 120 -16.33 -15.98 -5.28
CA PRO A 120 -17.27 -16.85 -4.59
C PRO A 120 -17.29 -16.54 -3.08
N TRP A 121 -18.49 -16.58 -2.52
CA TRP A 121 -18.70 -16.66 -1.08
C TRP A 121 -18.86 -18.14 -0.71
N PRO A 122 -18.15 -18.63 0.30
CA PRO A 122 -18.31 -20.01 0.75
C PRO A 122 -19.71 -20.23 1.31
N ALA A 123 -20.29 -21.40 1.04
CA ALA A 123 -21.53 -21.80 1.70
C ALA A 123 -21.30 -21.91 3.21
N TRP A 124 -22.25 -21.42 4.02
CA TRP A 124 -22.16 -21.48 5.49
C TRP A 124 -21.85 -22.88 6.04
N LYS A 125 -22.34 -23.92 5.35
CA LYS A 125 -22.07 -25.32 5.69
C LYS A 125 -20.59 -25.72 5.63
N THR A 126 -19.77 -25.04 4.81
CA THR A 126 -18.34 -25.32 4.69
C THR A 126 -17.50 -24.63 5.77
N ILE A 127 -18.09 -23.66 6.49
CA ILE A 127 -17.44 -22.90 7.56
C ILE A 127 -17.68 -23.58 8.94
N SER A 128 -18.74 -24.37 9.08
CA SER A 128 -19.19 -24.95 10.34
C SER A 128 -18.52 -26.30 10.69
N THR A 129 -17.49 -26.73 9.95
CA THR A 129 -16.77 -27.97 10.28
C THR A 129 -15.68 -27.70 11.32
N ASP A 130 -15.73 -28.45 12.44
CA ASP A 130 -14.80 -28.36 13.58
C ASP A 130 -13.39 -28.89 13.26
N SER A 131 -12.80 -28.48 12.14
CA SER A 131 -11.45 -28.87 11.74
C SER A 131 -10.52 -27.65 11.68
N GLU A 132 -9.24 -27.85 12.05
CA GLU A 132 -8.18 -26.82 11.90
C GLU A 132 -8.12 -26.24 10.47
N LEU A 133 -8.40 -27.08 9.47
CA LEU A 133 -8.47 -26.66 8.07
C LEU A 133 -9.66 -25.73 7.78
N ALA A 134 -10.78 -25.85 8.49
CA ALA A 134 -11.91 -24.93 8.33
C ALA A 134 -11.58 -23.53 8.85
N VAL A 135 -10.90 -23.45 10.00
CA VAL A 135 -10.41 -22.18 10.56
C VAL A 135 -9.43 -21.54 9.59
N LEU A 136 -8.48 -22.29 9.04
CA LEU A 136 -7.49 -21.77 8.09
C LEU A 136 -8.17 -21.23 6.81
N ARG A 137 -9.17 -21.94 6.27
CA ARG A 137 -9.97 -21.49 5.12
C ARG A 137 -10.72 -20.19 5.42
N LEU A 138 -11.30 -20.07 6.61
CA LEU A 138 -11.99 -18.85 7.05
C LEU A 138 -11.02 -17.67 7.13
N VAL A 139 -9.88 -17.85 7.78
CA VAL A 139 -8.83 -16.81 7.87
C VAL A 139 -8.33 -16.41 6.49
N GLN A 140 -8.14 -17.37 5.60
CA GLN A 140 -7.76 -17.11 4.21
C GLN A 140 -8.81 -16.28 3.47
N LEU A 141 -10.09 -16.64 3.61
CA LEU A 141 -11.20 -15.88 3.01
C LEU A 141 -11.23 -14.44 3.53
N VAL A 142 -11.16 -14.28 4.86
CA VAL A 142 -11.17 -12.95 5.49
C VAL A 142 -9.98 -12.12 5.02
N ALA A 143 -8.77 -12.68 5.00
CA ALA A 143 -7.57 -12.00 4.52
C ALA A 143 -7.71 -11.58 3.05
N GLN A 144 -8.22 -12.46 2.18
CA GLN A 144 -8.44 -12.15 0.76
C GLN A 144 -9.49 -11.05 0.56
N LYS A 145 -10.62 -11.12 1.27
CA LYS A 145 -11.69 -10.13 1.16
C LYS A 145 -11.28 -8.77 1.73
N THR A 146 -10.55 -8.75 2.85
CA THR A 146 -10.01 -7.51 3.43
C THR A 146 -8.97 -6.86 2.52
N SER A 147 -8.10 -7.65 1.91
CA SER A 147 -7.13 -7.14 0.92
C SER A 147 -7.83 -6.58 -0.32
N LEU A 148 -8.87 -7.26 -0.84
CA LEU A 148 -9.67 -6.76 -1.95
C LEU A 148 -10.32 -5.42 -1.61
N LEU A 149 -10.95 -5.32 -0.44
CA LEU A 149 -11.58 -4.08 0.04
C LEU A 149 -10.55 -2.94 0.15
N SER A 150 -9.37 -3.23 0.69
CA SER A 150 -8.28 -2.27 0.81
C SER A 150 -7.83 -1.75 -0.57
N ASP A 151 -7.64 -2.66 -1.54
CA ASP A 151 -7.24 -2.29 -2.89
C ASP A 151 -8.30 -1.39 -3.57
N VAL A 152 -9.59 -1.72 -3.44
CA VAL A 152 -10.68 -0.92 -4.01
C VAL A 152 -10.73 0.47 -3.38
N ILE A 153 -10.68 0.56 -2.05
CA ILE A 153 -10.68 1.85 -1.33
C ILE A 153 -9.47 2.72 -1.75
N LEU A 154 -8.28 2.12 -1.91
CA LEU A 154 -7.10 2.86 -2.35
C LEU A 154 -7.22 3.38 -3.78
N ILE A 155 -7.85 2.62 -4.68
CA ILE A 155 -8.13 3.05 -6.07
C ILE A 155 -9.14 4.20 -6.07
N GLU A 156 -10.24 4.06 -5.33
CA GLU A 156 -11.26 5.11 -5.23
C GLU A 156 -10.69 6.39 -4.61
N LEU A 157 -9.90 6.25 -3.54
CA LEU A 157 -9.22 7.38 -2.93
C LEU A 157 -8.27 8.07 -3.92
N GLY A 158 -7.54 7.30 -4.73
CA GLY A 158 -6.69 7.82 -5.80
C GLY A 158 -7.48 8.62 -6.82
N LEU A 159 -8.59 8.08 -7.29
CA LEU A 159 -9.48 8.78 -8.22
C LEU A 159 -10.03 10.07 -7.62
N LEU A 160 -10.50 10.02 -6.37
CA LEU A 160 -11.01 11.22 -5.67
C LEU A 160 -9.93 12.29 -5.51
N VAL A 161 -8.70 11.89 -5.15
CA VAL A 161 -7.59 12.84 -4.99
C VAL A 161 -7.14 13.42 -6.33
N VAL A 162 -7.14 12.64 -7.41
CA VAL A 162 -6.82 13.15 -8.76
C VAL A 162 -7.90 14.12 -9.25
N LEU A 163 -9.18 13.79 -9.07
CA LEU A 163 -10.30 14.59 -9.57
C LEU A 163 -10.52 15.86 -8.74
N PHE A 164 -10.47 15.73 -7.42
CA PHE A 164 -10.86 16.81 -6.49
C PHE A 164 -9.70 17.41 -5.69
N GLY A 165 -8.50 16.84 -5.74
CA GLY A 165 -7.36 17.25 -4.90
C GLY A 165 -6.99 18.72 -5.08
N ARG A 166 -7.12 19.28 -6.30
CA ARG A 166 -6.87 20.71 -6.55
C ARG A 166 -7.81 21.61 -5.76
N ARG A 167 -9.08 21.20 -5.63
CA ARG A 167 -10.12 21.97 -4.91
C ARG A 167 -9.85 22.04 -3.40
N PHE A 168 -9.18 21.01 -2.85
CA PHE A 168 -8.91 20.86 -1.42
C PHE A 168 -7.44 21.10 -1.05
N LYS A 169 -6.67 21.85 -1.87
CA LYS A 169 -5.26 22.18 -1.64
C LYS A 169 -4.28 20.99 -1.68
N ALA A 170 -4.74 19.80 -2.02
CA ALA A 170 -3.89 18.64 -2.29
C ALA A 170 -3.42 18.65 -3.76
N GLY A 171 -2.61 19.66 -4.13
CA GLY A 171 -2.13 19.82 -5.51
C GLY A 171 -1.11 18.76 -5.93
N TRP A 172 -0.84 18.67 -7.25
CA TRP A 172 0.07 17.68 -7.89
C TRP A 172 1.50 17.63 -7.31
N ARG A 173 1.88 18.58 -6.50
CA ARG A 173 3.19 18.66 -5.86
C ARG A 173 3.21 18.19 -4.41
N SER A 174 2.04 17.84 -3.84
CA SER A 174 1.98 17.38 -2.45
C SER A 174 2.44 15.91 -2.32
N HIS A 175 3.16 15.59 -1.25
CA HIS A 175 3.56 14.22 -0.96
C HIS A 175 2.35 13.29 -0.78
N THR A 176 1.26 13.80 -0.20
CA THR A 176 0.01 13.06 -0.04
C THR A 176 -0.49 12.52 -1.38
N GLN A 177 -0.53 13.36 -2.42
CA GLN A 177 -0.97 12.92 -3.74
C GLN A 177 -0.01 11.93 -4.39
N ARG A 178 1.31 12.14 -4.23
CA ARG A 178 2.32 11.21 -4.76
C ARG A 178 2.23 9.83 -4.12
N ILE A 179 1.97 9.77 -2.81
CA ILE A 179 1.75 8.51 -2.09
C ILE A 179 0.49 7.82 -2.61
N VAL A 180 -0.63 8.55 -2.74
CA VAL A 180 -1.90 8.00 -3.23
C VAL A 180 -1.77 7.43 -4.63
N ILE A 181 -1.16 8.18 -5.57
CA ILE A 181 -0.98 7.72 -6.94
C ILE A 181 -0.21 6.39 -6.97
N GLY A 182 0.88 6.28 -6.20
CA GLY A 182 1.64 5.04 -6.12
C GLY A 182 0.83 3.88 -5.52
N LEU A 183 0.10 4.12 -4.41
CA LEU A 183 -0.76 3.11 -3.79
C LEU A 183 -1.86 2.65 -4.76
N SER A 184 -2.55 3.59 -5.40
CA SER A 184 -3.61 3.27 -6.37
C SER A 184 -3.05 2.49 -7.57
N THR A 185 -1.87 2.85 -8.07
CA THR A 185 -1.22 2.13 -9.17
C THR A 185 -0.89 0.70 -8.77
N ALA A 186 -0.32 0.49 -7.58
CA ALA A 186 -0.03 -0.85 -7.07
C ALA A 186 -1.31 -1.67 -6.87
N SER A 187 -2.37 -1.06 -6.31
CA SER A 187 -3.67 -1.71 -6.10
C SER A 187 -4.37 -2.04 -7.43
N ILE A 188 -4.29 -1.20 -8.46
CA ILE A 188 -4.81 -1.51 -9.80
C ILE A 188 -4.10 -2.72 -10.39
N ALA A 189 -2.76 -2.76 -10.31
CA ALA A 189 -1.98 -3.90 -10.81
C ALA A 189 -2.35 -5.20 -10.08
N GLN A 190 -2.52 -5.13 -8.75
CA GLN A 190 -2.90 -6.26 -7.92
C GLN A 190 -4.31 -6.76 -8.27
N LEU A 191 -5.27 -5.83 -8.39
CA LEU A 191 -6.66 -6.16 -8.72
C LEU A 191 -6.78 -6.74 -10.13
N ALA A 192 -6.10 -6.15 -11.12
CA ALA A 192 -6.04 -6.66 -12.47
C ALA A 192 -5.44 -8.08 -12.53
N SER A 193 -4.32 -8.31 -11.82
CA SER A 193 -3.69 -9.64 -11.73
C SER A 193 -4.64 -10.67 -11.14
N ARG A 194 -5.35 -10.33 -10.05
CA ARG A 194 -6.36 -11.23 -9.44
C ARG A 194 -7.53 -11.50 -10.36
N GLY A 195 -8.05 -10.47 -11.07
CA GLY A 195 -9.16 -10.61 -11.99
C GLY A 195 -8.79 -11.51 -13.17
N ILE A 196 -7.63 -11.32 -13.77
CA ILE A 196 -7.12 -12.17 -14.85
C ILE A 196 -6.94 -13.61 -14.37
N TRP A 197 -6.32 -13.80 -13.19
CA TRP A 197 -6.13 -15.13 -12.61
C TRP A 197 -7.47 -15.82 -12.34
N GLN A 198 -8.44 -15.13 -11.77
CA GLN A 198 -9.77 -15.67 -11.50
C GLN A 198 -10.49 -16.06 -12.80
N ALA A 199 -10.43 -15.23 -13.83
CA ALA A 199 -11.00 -15.54 -15.14
C ALA A 199 -10.37 -16.80 -15.76
N ILE A 200 -9.05 -16.94 -15.66
CA ILE A 200 -8.35 -18.14 -16.14
C ILE A 200 -8.74 -19.35 -15.30
N ALA A 201 -8.72 -19.25 -13.97
CA ALA A 201 -9.02 -20.36 -13.07
C ALA A 201 -10.46 -20.90 -13.23
N MET A 202 -11.42 -20.04 -13.59
CA MET A 202 -12.80 -20.45 -13.85
C MET A 202 -12.96 -21.24 -15.16
N HIS A 203 -12.08 -21.02 -16.15
CA HIS A 203 -12.18 -21.64 -17.46
C HIS A 203 -11.10 -22.72 -17.70
N ALA A 204 -10.07 -22.76 -16.88
CA ALA A 204 -9.00 -23.73 -16.98
C ALA A 204 -9.35 -24.99 -16.19
N ALA A 205 -9.68 -26.07 -16.90
CA ALA A 205 -9.76 -27.43 -16.35
C ALA A 205 -8.60 -28.25 -16.97
N PRO A 206 -7.34 -28.07 -16.48
CA PRO A 206 -6.19 -28.74 -17.09
C PRO A 206 -6.33 -30.25 -16.96
N GLN A 207 -6.32 -30.95 -18.11
CA GLN A 207 -6.44 -32.40 -18.21
C GLN A 207 -5.06 -33.06 -18.39
N THR A 208 -4.08 -32.27 -18.82
CA THR A 208 -2.71 -32.75 -19.09
C THR A 208 -1.71 -32.00 -18.24
N GLN A 209 -0.55 -32.64 -17.99
CA GLN A 209 0.58 -32.01 -17.26
C GLN A 209 1.05 -30.74 -17.99
N ALA A 210 1.08 -30.74 -19.32
CA ALA A 210 1.51 -29.58 -20.10
C ALA A 210 0.55 -28.38 -19.95
N GLU A 211 -0.75 -28.63 -19.87
CA GLU A 211 -1.76 -27.59 -19.61
C GLU A 211 -1.61 -27.01 -18.18
N TYR A 212 -1.38 -27.87 -17.19
CA TYR A 212 -1.12 -27.45 -15.82
C TYR A 212 0.12 -26.56 -15.73
N GLU A 213 1.23 -26.95 -16.35
CA GLU A 213 2.45 -26.14 -16.39
C GLU A 213 2.24 -24.80 -17.10
N ARG A 214 1.43 -24.77 -18.17
CA ARG A 214 1.06 -23.54 -18.87
C ARG A 214 0.28 -22.59 -17.94
N VAL A 215 -0.69 -23.10 -17.19
CA VAL A 215 -1.49 -22.31 -16.24
C VAL A 215 -0.60 -21.75 -15.12
N LEU A 216 0.30 -22.56 -14.56
CA LEU A 216 1.28 -22.09 -13.57
C LEU A 216 2.21 -21.03 -14.14
N GLY A 217 2.66 -21.19 -15.40
CA GLY A 217 3.48 -20.18 -16.06
C GLY A 217 2.78 -18.85 -16.26
N ILE A 218 1.46 -18.83 -16.44
CA ILE A 218 0.68 -17.58 -16.49
C ILE A 218 0.63 -16.93 -15.10
N GLN A 219 0.38 -17.72 -14.05
CA GLN A 219 0.39 -17.22 -12.66
C GLN A 219 1.73 -16.57 -12.29
N GLU A 220 2.84 -17.21 -12.67
CA GLU A 220 4.19 -16.66 -12.44
C GLU A 220 4.39 -15.33 -13.21
N LYS A 221 3.94 -15.24 -14.47
CA LYS A 221 4.02 -13.98 -15.24
C LYS A 221 3.21 -12.86 -14.61
N LEU A 222 1.99 -13.14 -14.12
CA LEU A 222 1.16 -12.16 -13.43
C LEU A 222 1.82 -11.68 -12.13
N TYR A 223 2.38 -12.61 -11.35
CA TYR A 223 3.14 -12.28 -10.16
C TYR A 223 4.35 -11.39 -10.46
N ASN A 224 5.13 -11.73 -11.48
CA ASN A 224 6.29 -10.96 -11.91
C ASN A 224 5.88 -9.56 -12.39
N ALA A 225 4.80 -9.43 -13.17
CA ALA A 225 4.29 -8.14 -13.62
C ALA A 225 3.86 -7.24 -12.45
N THR A 226 3.15 -7.80 -11.47
CA THR A 226 2.76 -7.07 -10.25
C THR A 226 3.98 -6.65 -9.44
N SER A 227 4.98 -7.52 -9.32
CA SER A 227 6.24 -7.22 -8.61
C SER A 227 7.03 -6.10 -9.29
N VAL A 228 7.14 -6.13 -10.62
CA VAL A 228 7.79 -5.06 -11.40
C VAL A 228 7.06 -3.73 -11.20
N THR A 229 5.73 -3.73 -11.26
CA THR A 229 4.92 -2.53 -11.00
C THR A 229 5.18 -1.99 -9.59
N PHE A 230 5.24 -2.86 -8.60
CA PHE A 230 5.51 -2.45 -7.22
C PHE A 230 6.92 -1.86 -7.05
N VAL A 231 7.95 -2.45 -7.67
CA VAL A 231 9.31 -1.88 -7.70
C VAL A 231 9.31 -0.49 -8.34
N ALA A 232 8.61 -0.32 -9.47
CA ALA A 232 8.50 0.99 -10.12
C ALA A 232 7.83 2.04 -9.21
N VAL A 233 6.79 1.65 -8.48
CA VAL A 233 6.11 2.50 -7.48
C VAL A 233 7.06 2.86 -6.32
N LEU A 234 7.84 1.90 -5.81
CA LEU A 234 8.83 2.17 -4.77
C LEU A 234 9.88 3.18 -5.23
N LEU A 235 10.43 3.01 -6.44
CA LEU A 235 11.37 3.96 -7.02
C LEU A 235 10.75 5.35 -7.20
N TRP A 236 9.50 5.41 -7.65
CA TRP A 236 8.74 6.65 -7.73
C TRP A 236 8.61 7.33 -6.36
N TRP A 237 8.29 6.59 -5.30
CA TRP A 237 8.20 7.14 -3.95
C TRP A 237 9.56 7.59 -3.41
N ILE A 238 10.63 6.82 -3.63
CA ILE A 238 11.99 7.22 -3.23
C ILE A 238 12.33 8.59 -3.81
N VAL A 239 12.17 8.77 -5.12
CA VAL A 239 12.46 10.04 -5.80
C VAL A 239 11.52 11.15 -5.33
N SER A 240 10.21 10.86 -5.29
CA SER A 240 9.20 11.89 -5.03
C SER A 240 9.17 12.37 -3.58
N LEU A 241 9.51 11.50 -2.60
CA LEU A 241 9.57 11.85 -1.18
C LEU A 241 10.94 12.39 -0.76
N TRP A 242 11.97 12.16 -1.58
CA TRP A 242 13.28 12.81 -1.40
C TRP A 242 13.20 14.32 -1.68
N ILE A 243 12.44 14.73 -2.69
CA ILE A 243 12.28 16.13 -3.11
C ILE A 243 11.37 16.85 -2.10
N ASN A 244 11.76 18.06 -1.66
CA ASN A 244 10.91 18.87 -0.78
C ASN A 244 9.64 19.35 -1.50
N GLU A 245 8.56 19.54 -0.73
CA GLU A 245 7.36 20.20 -1.25
C GLU A 245 7.66 21.67 -1.57
N PRO A 246 7.27 22.19 -2.73
CA PRO A 246 7.39 23.62 -3.01
C PRO A 246 6.51 24.41 -2.02
N GLY A 247 7.10 25.36 -1.34
CA GLY A 247 6.43 26.20 -0.34
C GLY A 247 6.72 25.83 1.12
N THR A 248 7.54 24.80 1.39
CA THR A 248 8.11 24.50 2.72
C THR A 248 9.52 25.09 2.89
N GLU A 249 9.88 26.09 2.10
CA GLU A 249 11.05 26.89 2.45
C GLU A 249 10.73 27.53 3.81
N ILE A 250 11.44 27.10 4.84
CA ILE A 250 11.53 27.80 6.12
C ILE A 250 11.89 29.24 5.74
N PRO A 251 11.07 30.26 6.06
CA PRO A 251 11.48 31.63 5.86
C PRO A 251 12.87 31.74 6.48
N ALA A 252 13.86 32.12 5.67
CA ALA A 252 15.21 32.35 6.16
C ALA A 252 15.05 33.18 7.43
N ALA A 253 15.58 32.67 8.55
CA ALA A 253 15.43 33.33 9.84
C ALA A 253 15.66 34.81 9.62
N VAL A 254 14.65 35.63 9.84
CA VAL A 254 14.76 37.09 9.75
C VAL A 254 15.99 37.41 10.55
N PRO A 255 17.03 38.03 9.92
CA PRO A 255 18.23 38.36 10.64
C PRO A 255 17.81 39.15 11.87
N SER A 256 18.14 38.61 13.05
CA SER A 256 17.83 39.22 14.34
C SER A 256 18.08 40.71 14.23
N ALA A 257 17.02 41.51 14.37
CA ALA A 257 17.14 42.96 14.32
C ALA A 257 18.26 43.36 15.27
N LYS A 258 19.28 44.06 14.74
CA LYS A 258 20.34 44.61 15.56
C LYS A 258 19.69 45.29 16.77
N PRO A 259 20.24 45.07 17.98
CA PRO A 259 19.73 45.76 19.15
C PRO A 259 19.79 47.27 18.86
N VAL A 260 18.64 47.92 18.98
CA VAL A 260 18.52 49.36 18.88
C VAL A 260 19.42 49.92 20.01
N ASP A 261 20.52 50.60 19.63
CA ASP A 261 21.31 51.35 20.57
C ASP A 261 20.40 52.44 21.21
N VAL A 262 19.96 52.16 22.42
CA VAL A 262 19.23 53.13 23.23
C VAL A 262 20.27 54.19 23.69
N ALA A 263 20.28 55.32 23.02
CA ALA A 263 21.06 56.47 23.41
C ALA A 263 20.78 56.84 24.87
N PRO A 264 21.81 57.13 25.70
CA PRO A 264 21.58 57.49 27.11
C PRO A 264 20.85 58.82 27.18
N LEU A 265 19.73 58.82 27.97
CA LEU A 265 19.01 60.02 28.35
C LEU A 265 19.97 60.94 29.10
N HIS A 266 20.33 62.08 28.50
CA HIS A 266 20.98 63.17 29.22
C HIS A 266 20.04 63.68 30.32
N GLU A 267 20.40 63.46 31.60
CA GLU A 267 19.85 64.17 32.75
C GLU A 267 20.36 65.63 32.68
N GLU A 268 19.46 66.55 32.35
CA GLU A 268 19.64 67.97 32.65
C GLU A 268 19.30 68.23 34.13
N LYS A 269 20.30 68.83 34.79
CA LYS A 269 20.20 69.39 36.13
C LYS A 269 19.56 70.78 36.08
#